data_a630e06df7651d47f19b66f73f5f8067
#
_entry.id   a630e06df7651d47f19b66f73f5f8067
#
_cell.length_a   1.000
_cell.length_b   1.000
_cell.length_c   1.000
_cell.angle_alpha   90.00
_cell.angle_beta   90.00
_cell.angle_gamma   90.00
#
_symmetry.space_group_name_H-M   'P 1'
#
loop_
_entity.id
_entity.type
_entity.pdbx_description
1 polymer ?
#
loop_
_entity_poly.entity_id
_entity_poly.type
_entity_poly.pdbx_seq_one_letter_code
_entity_poly.pdbx_strand_id
1 'polypeptide(L)'
;MAGNNKRNCEVYLFGETSTMESGHKTVKPKGIRPVYKTAGAAAADLAVPERVEIKPHETVKICLNIGFEIPKGYCVKLYPRSSLLVKRGLIQPVSIIDQDYSGQKVHAPLHNLTDSVVVLEAGERVCQAMLEPYFDVVDWDHEQNERDPAGFGGSGRV
;
A
#
# COMPACT_ATOMS: atom_id res chain seq x y z
N MET A 1 7.47 -2.05 -36.25
CA MET A 1 6.39 -1.68 -35.30
C MET A 1 6.92 -1.89 -33.90
N ALA A 2 7.23 -0.82 -33.20
CA ALA A 2 7.66 -0.90 -31.81
C ALA A 2 6.44 -1.31 -30.96
N GLY A 3 6.43 -2.53 -30.48
CA GLY A 3 5.45 -3.01 -29.50
C GLY A 3 5.50 -2.09 -28.30
N ASN A 4 4.39 -1.49 -27.96
CA ASN A 4 4.21 -0.64 -26.80
C ASN A 4 4.35 -1.53 -25.55
N ASN A 5 5.59 -1.80 -25.15
CA ASN A 5 5.92 -2.57 -23.98
C ASN A 5 5.67 -1.67 -22.78
N LYS A 6 4.41 -1.51 -22.41
CA LYS A 6 4.00 -0.75 -21.23
C LYS A 6 4.52 -1.48 -19.98
N ARG A 7 5.74 -1.15 -19.57
CA ARG A 7 6.29 -1.45 -18.25
C ARG A 7 5.76 -0.48 -17.19
N ASN A 8 4.58 0.10 -17.43
CA ASN A 8 4.00 1.11 -16.57
C ASN A 8 2.99 0.44 -15.64
N CYS A 9 3.20 0.62 -14.35
CA CYS A 9 2.22 0.34 -13.34
C CYS A 9 1.25 1.52 -13.25
N GLU A 10 -0.04 1.28 -13.41
CA GLU A 10 -1.07 2.31 -13.24
C GLU A 10 -1.50 2.36 -11.78
N VAL A 11 -1.88 3.53 -11.31
CA VAL A 11 -2.35 3.75 -9.94
C VAL A 11 -3.82 4.13 -9.96
N TYR A 12 -4.64 3.38 -9.22
CA TYR A 12 -6.03 3.72 -8.95
C TYR A 12 -6.15 4.51 -7.65
N LEU A 13 -7.00 5.55 -7.68
CA LEU A 13 -7.37 6.30 -6.48
C LEU A 13 -8.82 5.96 -6.13
N PHE A 14 -9.01 5.32 -5.00
CA PHE A 14 -10.33 5.04 -4.45
C PHE A 14 -10.79 6.22 -3.60
N GLY A 15 -12.07 6.42 -3.54
CA GLY A 15 -12.72 7.43 -2.72
C GLY A 15 -14.02 7.81 -3.41
N GLU A 16 -15.13 7.46 -2.79
CA GLU A 16 -16.47 7.75 -3.30
C GLU A 16 -17.26 8.51 -2.24
N THR A 17 -18.11 9.41 -2.72
CA THR A 17 -19.18 9.97 -1.91
C THR A 17 -20.30 8.96 -1.91
N SER A 18 -20.52 8.24 -0.81
CA SER A 18 -21.69 7.37 -0.67
C SER A 18 -22.82 8.12 0.04
N THR A 19 -24.02 8.05 -0.52
CA THR A 19 -25.22 8.53 0.14
C THR A 19 -25.82 7.35 0.91
N MET A 20 -25.93 7.45 2.24
CA MET A 20 -26.65 6.47 3.04
C MET A 20 -28.16 6.67 2.85
N GLU A 21 -28.96 5.61 3.06
CA GLU A 21 -30.44 5.67 3.01
C GLU A 21 -31.06 6.75 3.92
N SER A 22 -30.32 7.19 4.94
CA SER A 22 -30.69 8.31 5.83
C SER A 22 -30.47 9.71 5.25
N GLY A 23 -30.00 9.83 3.99
CA GLY A 23 -29.71 11.11 3.36
C GLY A 23 -28.40 11.78 3.81
N HIS A 24 -27.65 11.20 4.73
CA HIS A 24 -26.33 11.68 5.11
C HIS A 24 -25.27 11.25 4.10
N LYS A 25 -24.58 12.22 3.53
CA LYS A 25 -23.42 11.96 2.66
C LYS A 25 -22.20 11.66 3.52
N THR A 26 -21.74 10.42 3.54
CA THR A 26 -20.42 10.11 4.08
C THR A 26 -19.38 10.24 2.96
N VAL A 27 -18.51 11.22 3.11
CA VAL A 27 -17.36 11.39 2.21
C VAL A 27 -16.26 10.48 2.72
N LYS A 28 -15.94 9.42 1.97
CA LYS A 28 -14.74 8.62 2.24
C LYS A 28 -13.52 9.37 1.72
N PRO A 29 -12.43 9.46 2.49
CA PRO A 29 -11.23 10.16 2.06
C PRO A 29 -10.68 9.51 0.78
N LYS A 30 -10.42 10.35 -0.22
CA LYS A 30 -9.84 9.89 -1.48
C LYS A 30 -8.38 9.52 -1.29
N GLY A 31 -7.92 8.45 -1.95
CA GLY A 31 -6.50 8.09 -2.01
C GLY A 31 -5.65 9.22 -2.56
N ILE A 32 -4.44 9.35 -2.04
CA ILE A 32 -3.48 10.36 -2.45
C ILE A 32 -2.54 9.74 -3.49
N ARG A 33 -2.37 10.39 -4.63
CA ARG A 33 -1.48 9.89 -5.69
C ARG A 33 -0.04 9.81 -5.19
N PRO A 34 0.64 8.66 -5.41
CA PRO A 34 2.07 8.51 -5.09
C PRO A 34 2.93 9.54 -5.81
N VAL A 35 4.00 9.99 -5.16
CA VAL A 35 4.87 11.03 -5.69
C VAL A 35 6.34 10.64 -5.57
N TYR A 36 7.06 10.67 -6.69
CA TYR A 36 8.52 10.69 -6.71
C TYR A 36 8.99 12.08 -6.28
N LYS A 37 9.77 12.17 -5.21
CA LYS A 37 10.18 13.47 -4.63
C LYS A 37 11.35 14.12 -5.35
N THR A 38 12.14 13.36 -6.07
CA THR A 38 13.26 13.84 -6.88
C THR A 38 13.27 13.12 -8.23
N ALA A 39 13.94 13.70 -9.21
CA ALA A 39 14.08 13.09 -10.54
C ALA A 39 14.83 11.74 -10.52
N GLY A 40 15.70 11.52 -9.52
CA GLY A 40 16.45 10.28 -9.34
C GLY A 40 15.84 9.32 -8.30
N ALA A 41 14.65 9.60 -7.78
CA ALA A 41 14.02 8.73 -6.80
C ALA A 41 13.60 7.40 -7.43
N ALA A 42 13.97 6.28 -6.81
CA ALA A 42 13.60 4.94 -7.25
C ALA A 42 12.20 4.53 -6.76
N ALA A 43 11.72 5.13 -5.69
CA ALA A 43 10.44 4.84 -5.06
C ALA A 43 9.56 6.08 -4.92
N ALA A 44 8.25 5.89 -5.04
CA ALA A 44 7.26 6.94 -4.85
C ALA A 44 6.73 6.92 -3.42
N ASP A 45 6.63 8.08 -2.78
CA ASP A 45 6.06 8.20 -1.44
C ASP A 45 4.55 8.01 -1.45
N LEU A 46 4.04 7.25 -0.48
CA LEU A 46 2.63 7.01 -0.22
C LEU A 46 2.22 7.71 1.08
N ALA A 47 1.06 8.34 1.06
CA ALA A 47 0.54 9.11 2.18
C ALA A 47 -0.77 8.53 2.71
N VAL A 48 -1.03 8.74 4.00
CA VAL A 48 -2.32 8.39 4.60
C VAL A 48 -3.39 9.35 4.10
N PRO A 49 -4.59 8.84 3.69
CA PRO A 49 -5.63 9.69 3.14
C PRO A 49 -6.41 10.46 4.21
N GLU A 50 -6.33 10.06 5.45
CA GLU A 50 -7.02 10.65 6.59
C GLU A 50 -6.16 10.59 7.86
N ARG A 51 -6.59 11.34 8.89
CA ARG A 51 -5.94 11.33 10.19
C ARG A 51 -6.08 9.97 10.87
N VAL A 52 -4.97 9.43 11.37
CA VAL A 52 -4.90 8.15 12.08
C VAL A 52 -4.21 8.32 13.42
N GLU A 53 -4.79 7.78 14.47
CA GLU A 53 -4.14 7.67 15.79
C GLU A 53 -3.71 6.23 16.02
N ILE A 54 -2.46 6.05 16.44
CA ILE A 54 -1.88 4.75 16.75
C ILE A 54 -1.50 4.75 18.23
N LYS A 55 -2.17 3.94 19.02
CA LYS A 55 -1.92 3.83 20.46
C LYS A 55 -0.53 3.24 20.74
N PRO A 56 0.02 3.43 21.95
CA PRO A 56 1.25 2.78 22.37
C PRO A 56 1.21 1.28 22.08
N HIS A 57 2.27 0.75 21.45
CA HIS A 57 2.46 -0.66 21.13
C HIS A 57 1.34 -1.30 20.28
N GLU A 58 0.53 -0.47 19.62
CA GLU A 58 -0.54 -0.92 18.73
C GLU A 58 0.00 -1.18 17.32
N THR A 59 -0.52 -2.24 16.70
CA THR A 59 -0.37 -2.48 15.26
C THR A 59 -1.67 -2.13 14.54
N VAL A 60 -1.57 -1.27 13.53
CA VAL A 60 -2.69 -0.85 12.70
C VAL A 60 -2.45 -1.22 11.24
N LYS A 61 -3.51 -1.52 10.54
CA LYS A 61 -3.52 -1.72 9.08
C LYS A 61 -4.22 -0.53 8.43
N ILE A 62 -3.44 0.42 7.91
CA ILE A 62 -3.97 1.66 7.34
C ILE A 62 -4.31 1.45 5.86
N CYS A 63 -5.57 1.66 5.50
CA CYS A 63 -5.99 1.69 4.11
C CYS A 63 -5.52 3.00 3.46
N LEU A 64 -4.74 2.90 2.38
CA LEU A 64 -4.22 4.06 1.67
C LEU A 64 -5.20 4.58 0.58
N ASN A 65 -6.32 3.87 0.37
CA ASN A 65 -7.30 4.16 -0.67
C ASN A 65 -6.68 4.32 -2.07
N ILE A 66 -5.64 3.56 -2.34
CA ILE A 66 -5.00 3.40 -3.64
C ILE A 66 -4.90 1.93 -4.00
N GLY A 67 -4.77 1.64 -5.27
CA GLY A 67 -4.46 0.32 -5.82
C GLY A 67 -3.51 0.46 -6.99
N PHE A 68 -2.93 -0.65 -7.41
CA PHE A 68 -2.00 -0.72 -8.52
C PHE A 68 -2.51 -1.69 -9.60
N GLU A 69 -2.37 -1.33 -10.86
CA GLU A 69 -2.42 -2.27 -11.98
C GLU A 69 -1.00 -2.71 -12.27
N ILE A 70 -0.66 -3.92 -11.86
CA ILE A 70 0.73 -4.40 -11.89
C ILE A 70 0.94 -5.23 -13.16
N PRO A 71 1.90 -4.88 -14.04
CA PRO A 71 2.17 -5.64 -15.24
C PRO A 71 2.74 -7.03 -14.91
N LYS A 72 2.48 -7.99 -15.79
CA LYS A 72 3.00 -9.36 -15.64
C LYS A 72 4.53 -9.37 -15.50
N GLY A 73 5.04 -10.17 -14.55
CA GLY A 73 6.46 -10.29 -14.25
C GLY A 73 7.01 -9.20 -13.32
N TYR A 74 6.10 -8.41 -12.74
CA TYR A 74 6.45 -7.36 -11.78
C TYR A 74 5.62 -7.50 -10.49
N CYS A 75 6.16 -6.97 -9.41
CA CYS A 75 5.43 -6.74 -8.16
C CYS A 75 5.67 -5.32 -7.68
N VAL A 76 4.78 -4.80 -6.83
CA VAL A 76 5.03 -3.57 -6.10
C VAL A 76 5.46 -3.93 -4.69
N LYS A 77 6.59 -3.39 -4.25
CA LYS A 77 7.04 -3.51 -2.87
C LYS A 77 6.82 -2.21 -2.13
N LEU A 78 6.25 -2.31 -0.94
CA LEU A 78 6.16 -1.20 0.00
C LEU A 78 7.34 -1.28 0.96
N TYR A 79 8.13 -0.23 0.97
CA TYR A 79 9.28 -0.07 1.86
C TYR A 79 8.98 0.97 2.94
N PRO A 80 9.52 0.79 4.15
CA PRO A 80 9.47 1.83 5.16
C PRO A 80 10.26 3.08 4.69
N ARG A 81 9.83 4.24 5.17
CA ARG A 81 10.64 5.46 5.04
C ARG A 81 11.59 5.54 6.22
N SER A 82 12.85 5.91 5.98
CA SER A 82 13.88 6.01 7.02
C SER A 82 13.49 6.93 8.19
N SER A 83 12.78 8.02 7.87
CA SER A 83 12.32 8.98 8.88
C SER A 83 11.17 8.46 9.76
N LEU A 84 10.45 7.43 9.33
CA LEU A 84 9.30 6.92 10.06
C LEU A 84 9.71 6.35 11.43
N LEU A 85 10.71 5.48 11.44
CA LEU A 85 11.24 4.92 12.68
C LEU A 85 11.97 5.98 13.53
N VAL A 86 12.90 6.72 12.91
CA VAL A 86 13.79 7.63 13.63
C VAL A 86 13.05 8.83 14.25
N LYS A 87 12.05 9.38 13.53
CA LYS A 87 11.34 10.58 13.98
C LYS A 87 10.00 10.29 14.66
N ARG A 88 9.38 9.15 14.36
CA ARG A 88 8.02 8.86 14.81
C ARG A 88 7.94 7.58 15.67
N GLY A 89 9.00 6.79 15.75
CA GLY A 89 8.98 5.51 16.47
C GLY A 89 8.02 4.49 15.88
N LEU A 90 7.69 4.62 14.59
CA LEU A 90 6.82 3.71 13.87
C LEU A 90 7.65 2.76 13.01
N ILE A 91 7.35 1.48 13.06
CA ILE A 91 7.95 0.47 12.19
C ILE A 91 6.93 -0.03 11.17
N GLN A 92 7.39 -0.27 9.96
CA GLN A 92 6.64 -0.90 8.89
C GLN A 92 7.45 -2.06 8.32
N PRO A 93 6.90 -3.27 8.20
CA PRO A 93 7.55 -4.35 7.45
C PRO A 93 7.50 -4.05 5.96
N VAL A 94 8.45 -4.61 5.21
CA VAL A 94 8.34 -4.64 3.74
C VAL A 94 7.13 -5.49 3.37
N SER A 95 6.29 -4.98 2.50
CA SER A 95 5.11 -5.69 2.00
C SER A 95 5.24 -5.89 0.50
N ILE A 96 4.89 -7.09 0.03
CA ILE A 96 4.86 -7.41 -1.40
C ILE A 96 3.41 -7.38 -1.86
N ILE A 97 3.17 -6.62 -2.93
CA ILE A 97 1.88 -6.57 -3.62
C ILE A 97 2.07 -7.29 -4.94
N ASP A 98 1.49 -8.47 -5.02
CA ASP A 98 1.62 -9.35 -6.16
C ASP A 98 0.78 -8.87 -7.35
N GLN A 99 1.12 -9.35 -8.53
CA GLN A 99 0.43 -9.00 -9.77
C GLN A 99 -1.07 -9.36 -9.73
N ASP A 100 -1.43 -10.49 -9.12
CA ASP A 100 -2.82 -10.94 -8.98
C ASP A 100 -3.61 -10.20 -7.88
N TYR A 101 -2.96 -9.26 -7.14
CA TYR A 101 -3.62 -8.30 -6.26
C TYR A 101 -3.95 -6.97 -6.95
N SER A 102 -3.75 -6.89 -8.27
CA SER A 102 -4.06 -5.70 -9.07
C SER A 102 -5.50 -5.23 -8.87
N GLY A 103 -5.68 -3.92 -8.79
CA GLY A 103 -6.99 -3.30 -8.58
C GLY A 103 -7.55 -3.36 -7.16
N GLN A 104 -6.87 -4.01 -6.22
CA GLN A 104 -7.29 -4.06 -4.81
C GLN A 104 -6.73 -2.88 -4.02
N LYS A 105 -7.40 -2.53 -2.92
CA LYS A 105 -6.94 -1.45 -2.03
C LYS A 105 -5.70 -1.87 -1.26
N VAL A 106 -4.68 -1.02 -1.34
CA VAL A 106 -3.39 -1.20 -0.66
C VAL A 106 -3.47 -0.72 0.78
N HIS A 107 -2.87 -1.49 1.68
CA HIS A 107 -2.79 -1.19 3.10
C HIS A 107 -1.33 -1.12 3.54
N ALA A 108 -1.04 -0.19 4.44
CA ALA A 108 0.26 -0.09 5.12
C ALA A 108 0.10 -0.57 6.57
N PRO A 109 0.70 -1.70 6.95
CA PRO A 109 0.77 -2.10 8.35
C PRO A 109 1.82 -1.26 9.07
N LEU A 110 1.45 -0.65 10.20
CA LEU A 110 2.35 0.13 11.06
C LEU A 110 2.24 -0.36 12.50
N HIS A 111 3.37 -0.38 13.19
CA HIS A 111 3.42 -0.65 14.62
C HIS A 111 4.08 0.51 15.36
N ASN A 112 3.44 0.97 16.43
CA ASN A 112 3.94 2.02 17.29
C ASN A 112 4.85 1.42 18.37
N LEU A 113 6.14 1.68 18.28
CA LEU A 113 7.13 1.21 19.27
C LEU A 113 7.23 2.11 20.51
N THR A 114 6.50 3.23 20.54
CA THR A 114 6.61 4.21 21.62
C THR A 114 5.56 3.98 22.71
N ASP A 115 5.80 4.60 23.87
CA ASP A 115 4.85 4.61 25.00
C ASP A 115 3.80 5.75 24.89
N SER A 116 3.73 6.41 23.75
CA SER A 116 2.82 7.52 23.51
C SER A 116 1.97 7.28 22.26
N VAL A 117 0.79 7.91 22.22
CA VAL A 117 -0.02 7.91 21.00
C VAL A 117 0.73 8.66 19.89
N VAL A 118 0.86 8.04 18.72
CA VAL A 118 1.39 8.68 17.52
C VAL A 118 0.23 9.05 16.61
N VAL A 119 0.18 10.31 16.20
CA VAL A 119 -0.85 10.83 15.29
C VAL A 119 -0.22 11.06 13.92
N LEU A 120 -0.84 10.48 12.90
CA LEU A 120 -0.54 10.75 11.50
C LEU A 120 -1.64 11.64 10.94
N GLU A 121 -1.28 12.78 10.39
CA GLU A 121 -2.24 13.68 9.74
C GLU A 121 -2.47 13.29 8.28
N ALA A 122 -3.65 13.63 7.75
CA ALA A 122 -3.96 13.40 6.34
C ALA A 122 -2.88 14.01 5.44
N GLY A 123 -2.40 13.25 4.47
CA GLY A 123 -1.30 13.65 3.59
C GLY A 123 0.10 13.34 4.13
N GLU A 124 0.24 12.86 5.37
CA GLU A 124 1.53 12.45 5.91
C GLU A 124 2.02 11.16 5.23
N ARG A 125 3.28 11.18 4.79
CA ARG A 125 3.89 10.07 4.06
C ARG A 125 4.39 9.00 5.02
N VAL A 126 3.93 7.77 4.82
CA VAL A 126 4.20 6.65 5.74
C VAL A 126 5.06 5.54 5.15
N CYS A 127 5.02 5.37 3.84
CA CYS A 127 5.83 4.37 3.14
C CYS A 127 6.20 4.85 1.75
N GLN A 128 6.95 4.03 1.04
CA GLN A 128 7.32 4.27 -0.35
C GLN A 128 7.13 2.98 -1.16
N ALA A 129 6.64 3.14 -2.38
CA ALA A 129 6.37 2.04 -3.30
C ALA A 129 7.38 2.00 -4.43
N MET A 130 7.81 0.80 -4.79
CA MET A 130 8.74 0.53 -5.87
C MET A 130 8.19 -0.59 -6.75
N LEU A 131 8.18 -0.38 -8.07
CA LEU A 131 7.85 -1.44 -9.02
C LEU A 131 9.12 -2.23 -9.34
N GLU A 132 9.08 -3.53 -9.09
CA GLU A 132 10.24 -4.40 -9.26
C GLU A 132 9.91 -5.63 -10.12
N PRO A 133 10.81 -6.07 -11.02
CA PRO A 133 10.66 -7.35 -11.69
C PRO A 133 10.92 -8.49 -10.70
N TYR A 134 10.27 -9.64 -10.93
CA TYR A 134 10.55 -10.86 -10.19
C TYR A 134 10.75 -12.03 -11.15
N PHE A 135 11.40 -13.07 -10.66
CA PHE A 135 11.64 -14.31 -11.38
C PHE A 135 11.17 -15.49 -10.52
N ASP A 136 10.44 -16.40 -11.14
CA ASP A 136 10.03 -17.64 -10.48
C ASP A 136 11.23 -18.55 -10.24
N VAL A 137 11.19 -19.28 -9.14
CA VAL A 137 12.14 -20.38 -8.88
C VAL A 137 11.59 -21.64 -9.54
N VAL A 138 12.32 -22.18 -10.52
CA VAL A 138 11.83 -23.23 -11.43
C VAL A 138 11.37 -24.49 -10.70
N ASP A 139 12.03 -24.85 -9.60
CA ASP A 139 11.77 -26.08 -8.86
C ASP A 139 10.77 -25.91 -7.69
N TRP A 140 10.14 -24.74 -7.59
CA TRP A 140 9.12 -24.51 -6.57
C TRP A 140 7.72 -24.74 -7.11
N ASP A 141 6.90 -25.40 -6.30
CA ASP A 141 5.50 -25.68 -6.63
C ASP A 141 4.64 -24.42 -6.63
N HIS A 142 3.71 -24.34 -7.58
CA HIS A 142 2.70 -23.31 -7.64
C HIS A 142 1.32 -23.95 -7.39
N GLU A 143 0.67 -23.55 -6.30
CA GLU A 143 -0.73 -23.88 -6.07
C GLU A 143 -1.62 -23.06 -6.98
N GLN A 144 -2.59 -23.69 -7.64
CA GLN A 144 -3.53 -23.05 -8.57
C GLN A 144 -4.76 -22.52 -7.80
N ASN A 145 -4.52 -21.76 -6.75
CA ASN A 145 -5.58 -21.17 -5.93
C ASN A 145 -5.90 -19.74 -6.40
N GLU A 146 -7.17 -19.36 -6.29
CA GLU A 146 -7.54 -17.95 -6.45
C GLU A 146 -7.06 -17.14 -5.26
N ARG A 147 -6.61 -15.91 -5.52
CA ARG A 147 -6.17 -15.02 -4.46
C ARG A 147 -7.35 -14.53 -3.61
N ASP A 148 -7.21 -14.65 -2.31
CA ASP A 148 -8.11 -13.99 -1.36
C ASP A 148 -7.87 -12.47 -1.40
N PRO A 149 -8.88 -11.67 -1.73
CA PRO A 149 -8.75 -10.21 -1.81
C PRO A 149 -8.52 -9.54 -0.44
N ALA A 150 -8.73 -10.26 0.66
CA ALA A 150 -8.47 -9.72 2.00
C ALA A 150 -6.97 -9.47 2.26
N GLY A 151 -6.06 -10.18 1.57
CA GLY A 151 -4.62 -10.12 1.84
C GLY A 151 -4.28 -10.55 3.28
N PHE A 152 -3.11 -10.20 3.77
CA PHE A 152 -2.67 -10.37 5.17
C PHE A 152 -2.95 -11.76 5.77
N GLY A 153 -2.55 -12.83 5.06
CA GLY A 153 -2.71 -14.21 5.50
C GLY A 153 -3.98 -14.90 5.00
N GLY A 154 -4.75 -14.27 4.13
CA GLY A 154 -5.92 -14.87 3.47
C GLY A 154 -5.58 -16.07 2.58
N SER A 155 -4.32 -16.22 2.16
CA SER A 155 -3.86 -17.31 1.30
C SER A 155 -3.45 -18.59 2.04
N GLY A 156 -3.60 -18.65 3.35
CA GLY A 156 -3.28 -19.84 4.14
C GLY A 156 -3.03 -19.57 5.62
N ARG A 157 -2.85 -20.64 6.37
CA ARG A 157 -2.42 -20.55 7.77
C ARG A 157 -0.89 -20.37 7.85
N VAL A 158 -0.47 -19.43 8.66
CA VAL A 158 0.94 -19.29 9.05
C VAL A 158 1.26 -20.34 10.09
#